data_61fde4391eff3c2fc3960344a34afbcf
#
_entry.id   61fde4391eff3c2fc3960344a34afbcf
#
_cell.length_a   1.000
_cell.length_b   1.000
_cell.length_c   1.000
_cell.angle_alpha   90.00
_cell.angle_beta   90.00
_cell.angle_gamma   90.00
#
_symmetry.space_group_name_H-M   'P 1'
#
loop_
_entity.id
_entity.type
_entity.pdbx_description
1 polymer ?
#
loop_
_entity_poly.entity_id
_entity_poly.type
_entity_poly.pdbx_seq_one_letter_code
_entity_poly.pdbx_strand_id
1 'polypeptide(L)'
;MIKAESNFKEKAKSSSGAKGLMQLMEATANEIADKIDEPLVEEESLLEPEKNIMIGTKYYSELLKNFDGNMLLAITAYNAGMGNVNQWIRDGIIKADGSDIENIPYKETNMYVRKIINNYRMYQIIYEGA
;
A
#
# COMPACT_ATOMS: atom_id res chain seq x y z
N MET A 1 -1.18 -5.93 4.89
CA MET A 1 -1.29 -4.46 4.68
C MET A 1 -2.32 -3.80 5.59
N ILE A 2 -3.50 -4.35 5.72
CA ILE A 2 -4.56 -3.76 6.55
C ILE A 2 -4.09 -3.53 7.99
N LYS A 3 -3.39 -4.51 8.59
CA LYS A 3 -2.85 -4.34 9.94
C LYS A 3 -1.87 -3.18 10.02
N ALA A 4 -0.95 -3.07 9.07
CA ALA A 4 0.04 -1.99 9.03
C ALA A 4 -0.59 -0.63 8.77
N GLU A 5 -1.62 -0.57 7.91
CA GLU A 5 -2.30 0.67 7.54
C GLU A 5 -3.21 1.19 8.65
N SER A 6 -4.08 0.36 9.18
CA SER A 6 -5.14 0.79 10.08
C SER A 6 -5.26 0.01 11.37
N ASN A 7 -4.48 -1.06 11.51
CA ASN A 7 -4.61 -2.01 12.63
C ASN A 7 -6.06 -2.53 12.75
N PHE A 8 -6.68 -2.83 11.60
CA PHE A 8 -8.07 -3.32 11.47
C PHE A 8 -9.14 -2.32 11.94
N LYS A 9 -8.83 -1.04 12.00
CA LYS A 9 -9.81 0.00 12.36
C LYS A 9 -10.48 0.53 11.08
N GLU A 10 -11.73 0.16 10.86
CA GLU A 10 -12.45 0.51 9.62
C GLU A 10 -12.68 2.01 9.44
N LYS A 11 -12.69 2.78 10.52
CA LYS A 11 -12.89 4.23 10.48
C LYS A 11 -11.61 5.02 10.70
N ALA A 12 -10.44 4.38 10.54
CA ALA A 12 -9.16 5.05 10.71
C ALA A 12 -8.97 6.19 9.71
N LYS A 13 -8.47 7.32 10.20
CA LYS A 13 -8.13 8.50 9.39
C LYS A 13 -6.74 8.97 9.79
N SER A 14 -5.87 9.17 8.80
CA SER A 14 -4.53 9.72 9.06
C SER A 14 -4.57 11.25 9.06
N SER A 15 -3.51 11.87 9.59
CA SER A 15 -3.34 13.33 9.52
C SER A 15 -3.23 13.86 8.09
N SER A 16 -2.78 13.02 7.16
CA SER A 16 -2.66 13.35 5.73
C SER A 16 -3.96 13.15 4.95
N GLY A 17 -5.01 12.61 5.59
CA GLY A 17 -6.29 12.38 4.93
C GLY A 17 -6.50 10.98 4.37
N ALA A 18 -5.61 10.03 4.65
CA ALA A 18 -5.83 8.63 4.27
C ALA A 18 -6.91 7.99 5.14
N LYS A 19 -7.74 7.14 4.55
CA LYS A 19 -8.96 6.64 5.19
C LYS A 19 -9.14 5.14 5.11
N GLY A 20 -9.73 4.58 6.17
CA GLY A 20 -10.24 3.23 6.23
C GLY A 20 -9.19 2.16 6.43
N LEU A 21 -9.59 0.90 6.24
CA LEU A 21 -8.75 -0.26 6.51
C LEU A 21 -7.44 -0.26 5.74
N MET A 22 -7.44 0.17 4.50
CA MET A 22 -6.25 0.20 3.64
C MET A 22 -5.67 1.62 3.46
N GLN A 23 -6.15 2.58 4.25
CA GLN A 23 -5.65 3.95 4.29
C GLN A 23 -5.51 4.58 2.89
N LEU A 24 -6.63 4.72 2.21
CA LEU A 24 -6.68 5.30 0.86
C LEU A 24 -6.87 6.81 0.90
N MET A 25 -6.14 7.51 0.06
CA MET A 25 -6.41 8.92 -0.23
C MET A 25 -7.59 9.00 -1.19
N GLU A 26 -8.45 10.00 -1.02
CA GLU A 26 -9.65 10.17 -1.84
C GLU A 26 -9.33 10.29 -3.33
N ALA A 27 -8.29 11.05 -3.69
CA ALA A 27 -7.86 11.21 -5.08
C ALA A 27 -7.45 9.87 -5.70
N THR A 28 -6.66 9.06 -4.99
CA THR A 28 -6.26 7.73 -5.44
C THR A 28 -7.46 6.81 -5.58
N ALA A 29 -8.36 6.84 -4.60
CA ALA A 29 -9.56 6.03 -4.61
C ALA A 29 -10.46 6.34 -5.82
N ASN A 30 -10.62 7.61 -6.14
CA ASN A 30 -11.42 8.02 -7.30
C ASN A 30 -10.78 7.62 -8.63
N GLU A 31 -9.46 7.73 -8.74
CA GLU A 31 -8.73 7.26 -9.91
C GLU A 31 -8.95 5.75 -10.16
N ILE A 32 -8.85 4.96 -9.10
CA ILE A 32 -9.07 3.51 -9.20
C ILE A 32 -10.55 3.18 -9.44
N ALA A 33 -11.47 3.87 -8.78
CA ALA A 33 -12.91 3.68 -8.98
C ALA A 33 -13.30 3.90 -10.45
N ASP A 34 -12.74 4.91 -11.09
CA ASP A 34 -12.98 5.19 -12.51
C ASP A 34 -12.53 4.00 -13.38
N LYS A 35 -11.40 3.38 -13.07
CA LYS A 35 -10.88 2.22 -13.82
C LYS A 35 -11.76 0.98 -13.72
N ILE A 36 -12.55 0.85 -12.67
CA ILE A 36 -13.41 -0.32 -12.42
C ILE A 36 -14.89 0.01 -12.55
N ASP A 37 -15.21 1.14 -13.20
CA ASP A 37 -16.58 1.62 -13.43
C ASP A 37 -17.41 1.78 -12.15
N GLU A 38 -16.76 2.12 -11.04
CA GLU A 38 -17.44 2.44 -9.80
C GLU A 38 -17.77 3.93 -9.73
N PRO A 39 -18.86 4.34 -9.04
CA PRO A 39 -19.17 5.75 -8.84
C PRO A 39 -18.07 6.47 -8.08
N LEU A 40 -18.03 7.80 -8.18
CA LEU A 40 -17.12 8.62 -7.40
C LEU A 40 -17.19 8.26 -5.93
N VAL A 41 -16.03 8.16 -5.31
CA VAL A 41 -15.90 7.74 -3.91
C VAL A 41 -15.80 8.97 -3.02
N GLU A 42 -16.72 9.08 -2.08
CA GLU A 42 -16.70 10.12 -1.06
C GLU A 42 -15.98 9.62 0.19
N GLU A 43 -15.62 10.55 1.08
CA GLU A 43 -14.94 10.23 2.33
C GLU A 43 -15.65 9.13 3.11
N GLU A 44 -16.97 9.25 3.27
CA GLU A 44 -17.74 8.28 4.04
C GLU A 44 -17.73 6.89 3.43
N SER A 45 -17.75 6.80 2.10
CA SER A 45 -17.69 5.54 1.38
C SER A 45 -16.36 4.83 1.61
N LEU A 46 -15.26 5.58 1.74
CA LEU A 46 -13.95 5.01 2.03
C LEU A 46 -13.82 4.42 3.42
N LEU A 47 -14.72 4.77 4.32
CA LEU A 47 -14.76 4.17 5.66
C LEU A 47 -15.55 2.85 5.69
N GLU A 48 -16.26 2.52 4.63
CA GLU A 48 -16.94 1.22 4.49
C GLU A 48 -15.92 0.13 4.17
N PRO A 49 -15.85 -0.94 4.98
CA PRO A 49 -14.83 -1.98 4.81
C PRO A 49 -14.80 -2.60 3.42
N GLU A 50 -15.93 -3.00 2.88
CA GLU A 50 -16.00 -3.66 1.57
C GLU A 50 -15.48 -2.76 0.46
N LYS A 51 -15.91 -1.51 0.42
CA LYS A 51 -15.50 -0.55 -0.60
C LYS A 51 -14.03 -0.21 -0.49
N ASN A 52 -13.55 0.02 0.73
CA ASN A 52 -12.14 0.32 0.99
C ASN A 52 -11.23 -0.82 0.53
N ILE A 53 -11.57 -2.05 0.90
CA ILE A 53 -10.77 -3.24 0.53
C ILE A 53 -10.81 -3.47 -0.98
N MET A 54 -11.96 -3.33 -1.62
CA MET A 54 -12.09 -3.51 -3.07
C MET A 54 -11.20 -2.53 -3.82
N ILE A 55 -11.27 -1.26 -3.48
CA ILE A 55 -10.47 -0.21 -4.13
C ILE A 55 -8.99 -0.36 -3.80
N GLY A 56 -8.65 -0.58 -2.53
CA GLY A 56 -7.28 -0.74 -2.08
C GLY A 56 -6.60 -1.95 -2.70
N THR A 57 -7.30 -3.06 -2.81
CA THR A 57 -6.80 -4.27 -3.45
C THR A 57 -6.55 -4.04 -4.95
N LYS A 58 -7.45 -3.34 -5.61
CA LYS A 58 -7.27 -2.99 -7.03
C LYS A 58 -6.07 -2.06 -7.21
N TYR A 59 -5.89 -1.08 -6.34
CA TYR A 59 -4.73 -0.19 -6.35
C TYR A 59 -3.43 -0.98 -6.19
N TYR A 60 -3.37 -1.87 -5.20
CA TYR A 60 -2.20 -2.72 -4.99
C TYR A 60 -1.91 -3.61 -6.21
N SER A 61 -2.95 -4.18 -6.83
CA SER A 61 -2.83 -4.97 -8.06
C SER A 61 -2.22 -4.16 -9.22
N GLU A 62 -2.63 -2.91 -9.37
CA GLU A 62 -2.05 -2.01 -10.38
C GLU A 62 -0.57 -1.75 -10.11
N LEU A 63 -0.20 -1.54 -8.85
CA LEU A 63 1.19 -1.36 -8.46
C LEU A 63 2.02 -2.62 -8.73
N LEU A 64 1.50 -3.80 -8.42
CA LEU A 64 2.17 -5.06 -8.73
C LEU A 64 2.45 -5.20 -10.22
N LYS A 65 1.49 -4.87 -11.07
CA LYS A 65 1.67 -4.90 -12.51
C LYS A 65 2.75 -3.93 -12.96
N ASN A 66 2.76 -2.72 -12.40
CA ASN A 66 3.75 -1.71 -12.74
C ASN A 66 5.18 -2.15 -12.40
N PHE A 67 5.36 -2.94 -11.35
CA PHE A 67 6.66 -3.43 -10.91
C PHE A 67 6.90 -4.91 -11.25
N ASP A 68 6.24 -5.42 -12.27
CA ASP A 68 6.41 -6.78 -12.79
C ASP A 68 6.26 -7.88 -11.73
N GLY A 69 5.32 -7.70 -10.82
CA GLY A 69 5.04 -8.65 -9.76
C GLY A 69 5.94 -8.54 -8.53
N ASN A 70 6.80 -7.52 -8.46
CA ASN A 70 7.67 -7.33 -7.30
C ASN A 70 6.88 -6.77 -6.11
N MET A 71 6.62 -7.62 -5.14
CA MET A 71 5.83 -7.26 -3.96
C MET A 71 6.47 -6.17 -3.11
N LEU A 72 7.80 -6.22 -2.93
CA LEU A 72 8.51 -5.22 -2.11
C LEU A 72 8.38 -3.82 -2.71
N LEU A 73 8.56 -3.70 -4.01
CA LEU A 73 8.40 -2.43 -4.70
C LEU A 73 6.95 -1.95 -4.69
N ALA A 74 5.99 -2.84 -4.88
CA ALA A 74 4.58 -2.50 -4.84
C ALA A 74 4.14 -2.01 -3.45
N ILE A 75 4.58 -2.68 -2.39
CA ILE A 75 4.30 -2.29 -1.01
C ILE A 75 4.93 -0.92 -0.72
N THR A 76 6.15 -0.72 -1.15
CA THR A 76 6.85 0.56 -0.99
C THR A 76 6.09 1.69 -1.70
N ALA A 77 5.65 1.46 -2.93
CA ALA A 77 4.90 2.42 -3.71
C ALA A 77 3.50 2.70 -3.14
N TYR A 78 2.88 1.70 -2.52
CA TYR A 78 1.59 1.89 -1.87
C TYR A 78 1.68 2.97 -0.78
N ASN A 79 2.76 2.99 -0.03
CA ASN A 79 2.99 3.96 1.04
C ASN A 79 3.58 5.29 0.52
N ALA A 80 4.61 5.23 -0.31
CA ALA A 80 5.37 6.41 -0.72
C ALA A 80 4.93 7.03 -2.05
N GLY A 81 4.13 6.32 -2.82
CA GLY A 81 3.76 6.73 -4.18
C GLY A 81 4.69 6.13 -5.23
N MET A 82 4.11 5.75 -6.36
CA MET A 82 4.83 5.13 -7.48
C MET A 82 5.90 6.06 -8.05
N GLY A 83 5.60 7.36 -8.13
CA GLY A 83 6.55 8.36 -8.65
C GLY A 83 7.83 8.41 -7.83
N ASN A 84 7.72 8.40 -6.50
CA ASN A 84 8.89 8.40 -5.63
C ASN A 84 9.73 7.14 -5.79
N VAL A 85 9.09 5.97 -5.83
CA VAL A 85 9.80 4.70 -5.99
C VAL A 85 10.53 4.65 -7.33
N ASN A 86 9.88 5.04 -8.42
CA ASN A 86 10.51 5.10 -9.73
C ASN A 86 11.70 6.07 -9.75
N GLN A 87 11.58 7.22 -9.06
CA GLN A 87 12.66 8.19 -8.94
C GLN A 87 13.85 7.58 -8.19
N TRP A 88 13.60 6.90 -7.08
CA TRP A 88 14.66 6.26 -6.30
C TRP A 88 15.40 5.18 -7.09
N ILE A 89 14.68 4.43 -7.92
CA ILE A 89 15.29 3.44 -8.82
C ILE A 89 16.17 4.15 -9.87
N ARG A 90 15.66 5.20 -10.50
CA ARG A 90 16.42 5.97 -11.49
C ARG A 90 17.68 6.58 -10.90
N ASP A 91 17.60 7.06 -9.67
CA ASP A 91 18.72 7.71 -8.97
C ASP A 91 19.71 6.70 -8.37
N GLY A 92 19.43 5.40 -8.48
CA GLY A 92 20.28 4.36 -7.92
C GLY A 92 20.25 4.24 -6.41
N ILE A 93 19.25 4.86 -5.75
CA ILE A 93 19.09 4.80 -4.30
C ILE A 93 18.63 3.41 -3.87
N ILE A 94 17.69 2.82 -4.63
CA ILE A 94 17.26 1.42 -4.43
C ILE A 94 17.37 0.68 -5.77
N LYS A 95 17.58 -0.64 -5.66
CA LYS A 95 17.67 -1.49 -6.84
C LYS A 95 16.29 -1.78 -7.44
N ALA A 96 16.25 -2.00 -8.75
CA ALA A 96 15.03 -2.32 -9.46
C ALA A 96 14.39 -3.65 -9.03
N ASP A 97 15.14 -4.52 -8.36
CA ASP A 97 14.63 -5.80 -7.83
C ASP A 97 14.12 -5.70 -6.39
N GLY A 98 14.22 -4.52 -5.77
CA GLY A 98 13.73 -4.30 -4.41
C GLY A 98 14.56 -4.98 -3.31
N SER A 99 15.77 -5.47 -3.62
CA SER A 99 16.58 -6.24 -2.67
C SER A 99 17.21 -5.41 -1.55
N ASP A 100 17.23 -4.10 -1.68
CA ASP A 100 17.88 -3.18 -0.75
C ASP A 100 16.92 -2.16 -0.15
N ILE A 101 15.82 -2.65 0.36
CA ILE A 101 14.77 -1.81 0.99
C ILE A 101 15.29 -0.98 2.17
N GLU A 102 16.41 -1.39 2.79
CA GLU A 102 17.06 -0.62 3.84
C GLU A 102 17.53 0.77 3.36
N ASN A 103 17.69 0.94 2.05
CA ASN A 103 18.10 2.21 1.46
C ASN A 103 16.94 3.16 1.15
N ILE A 104 15.70 2.77 1.43
CA ILE A 104 14.55 3.66 1.25
C ILE A 104 14.76 4.93 2.06
N PRO A 105 14.80 6.12 1.41
CA PRO A 105 15.19 7.37 2.08
C PRO A 105 14.12 7.92 3.02
N TYR A 106 12.84 7.61 2.80
CA TYR A 106 11.76 8.03 3.70
C TYR A 106 11.70 7.08 4.89
N LYS A 107 12.01 7.61 6.07
CA LYS A 107 12.00 6.83 7.31
C LYS A 107 10.65 6.14 7.55
N GLU A 108 9.56 6.87 7.35
CA GLU A 108 8.20 6.34 7.50
C GLU A 108 7.96 5.14 6.58
N THR A 109 8.31 5.27 5.31
CA THR A 109 8.14 4.20 4.32
C THR A 109 9.04 3.01 4.64
N ASN A 110 10.28 3.26 5.03
CA ASN A 110 11.22 2.22 5.43
C ASN A 110 10.64 1.38 6.58
N MET A 111 10.14 2.03 7.61
CA MET A 111 9.52 1.36 8.76
C MET A 111 8.23 0.62 8.36
N TYR A 112 7.44 1.20 7.49
CA TYR A 112 6.20 0.60 6.98
C TYR A 112 6.49 -0.73 6.25
N VAL A 113 7.45 -0.73 5.34
CA VAL A 113 7.81 -1.93 4.58
C VAL A 113 8.32 -3.03 5.51
N ARG A 114 9.18 -2.67 6.46
CA ARG A 114 9.69 -3.64 7.47
C ARG A 114 8.56 -4.23 8.30
N LYS A 115 7.60 -3.42 8.69
CA LYS A 115 6.44 -3.86 9.47
C LYS A 115 5.60 -4.87 8.70
N ILE A 116 5.35 -4.61 7.41
CA ILE A 116 4.58 -5.54 6.57
C ILE A 116 5.32 -6.86 6.39
N ILE A 117 6.62 -6.83 6.15
CA ILE A 117 7.44 -8.03 6.01
C ILE A 117 7.39 -8.84 7.31
N ASN A 118 7.53 -8.20 8.45
CA ASN A 118 7.44 -8.88 9.74
C ASN A 118 6.08 -9.50 9.98
N ASN A 119 5.00 -8.79 9.66
CA ASN A 119 3.64 -9.32 9.76
C ASN A 119 3.46 -10.54 8.86
N TYR A 120 3.97 -10.49 7.64
CA TYR A 120 3.89 -11.61 6.71
C TYR A 120 4.63 -12.85 7.23
N ARG A 121 5.83 -12.66 7.78
CA ARG A 121 6.61 -13.75 8.40
C ARG A 121 5.88 -14.35 9.59
N MET A 122 5.26 -13.53 10.42
CA MET A 122 4.47 -14.00 11.56
C MET A 122 3.28 -14.86 11.10
N TYR A 123 2.56 -14.43 10.08
CA TYR A 123 1.46 -15.22 9.53
C TYR A 123 1.92 -16.53 8.94
N GLN A 124 3.07 -16.56 8.28
CA GLN A 124 3.66 -17.82 7.79
C GLN A 124 3.97 -18.79 8.94
N ILE A 125 4.56 -18.30 10.01
CA ILE A 125 4.88 -19.12 11.19
C ILE A 125 3.60 -19.68 11.80
N ILE A 126 2.55 -18.88 11.94
CA ILE A 126 1.29 -19.30 12.57
C ILE A 126 0.51 -20.29 11.70
N TYR A 127 0.45 -20.08 10.40
CA TYR A 127 -0.46 -20.83 9.51
C TYR A 127 0.20 -21.88 8.64
N GLU A 128 1.49 -21.83 8.37
CA GLU A 128 2.18 -22.72 7.43
C GLU A 128 3.16 -23.70 8.06
N GLY A 129 3.41 -23.56 9.37
CA GLY A 129 4.36 -24.49 9.76
C GLY A 129 5.02 -24.52 10.90
N ALA A 130 4.49 -23.81 11.39
CA ALA A 130 5.23 -23.85 12.57
C ALA A 130 5.46 -25.20 13.16
#